data_b6179aa5464315c7249d65fcb75b4275
#
_entry.id   b6179aa5464315c7249d65fcb75b4275
#
_cell.length_a   1.000
_cell.length_b   1.000
_cell.length_c   1.000
_cell.angle_alpha   90.00
_cell.angle_beta   90.00
_cell.angle_gamma   90.00
#
_symmetry.space_group_name_H-M   'P 1'
#
loop_
_entity.id
_entity.type
_entity.pdbx_description
1 polymer ?
#
loop_
_entity_poly.entity_id
_entity_poly.type
_entity_poly.pdbx_seq_one_letter_code
_entity_poly.pdbx_strand_id
1 'polypeptide(L)'
;MKNFVALVGSESSTSTNRHLLQYMKTHFSAEATIELISLTNLPIFKKTDDRFMPEPALALIKKILPADGVIIGTPEYDHAVPALLLNALAWASYTSHPFVNKPVMITGASYGSLGSSRAQAQLRQVLDSPEIKARVMPGSEFLLGHSLEAFSEQGLIDEETSQQLDGLFKDFLLFVDISAALNNTD
;
A
#
# COMPACT_ATOMS: atom_id res chain seq x y z
N MET A 1 14.10 -1.89 14.07
CA MET A 1 13.33 -0.98 13.25
C MET A 1 12.70 -1.80 12.12
N LYS A 2 11.40 -1.66 11.87
CA LYS A 2 10.70 -2.38 10.78
C LYS A 2 11.00 -1.75 9.43
N ASN A 3 11.00 -2.58 8.37
CA ASN A 3 11.23 -2.13 6.99
C ASN A 3 9.95 -2.35 6.18
N PHE A 4 9.36 -1.29 5.70
CA PHE A 4 8.15 -1.32 4.89
C PHE A 4 8.41 -0.90 3.45
N VAL A 5 7.65 -1.49 2.55
CA VAL A 5 7.51 -1.03 1.16
C VAL A 5 6.18 -0.33 1.02
N ALA A 6 6.17 0.86 0.44
CA ALA A 6 4.95 1.63 0.18
C ALA A 6 4.66 1.68 -1.32
N LEU A 7 3.57 1.06 -1.76
CA LEU A 7 3.13 1.06 -3.15
C LEU A 7 2.30 2.30 -3.43
N VAL A 8 2.77 3.11 -4.39
CA VAL A 8 2.08 4.33 -4.81
C VAL A 8 1.08 3.98 -5.91
N GLY A 9 -0.21 3.98 -5.59
CA GLY A 9 -1.28 3.62 -6.53
C GLY A 9 -1.58 4.65 -7.62
N SER A 10 -0.80 5.72 -7.74
CA SER A 10 -0.95 6.77 -8.74
C SER A 10 0.41 7.28 -9.23
N GLU A 11 0.53 7.48 -10.53
CA GLU A 11 1.73 8.06 -11.17
C GLU A 11 1.51 9.53 -11.61
N SER A 12 0.42 10.16 -11.19
CA SER A 12 0.23 11.60 -11.37
C SER A 12 1.35 12.39 -10.69
N SER A 13 1.88 13.40 -11.36
CA SER A 13 2.87 14.32 -10.77
C SER A 13 2.33 15.10 -9.56
N THR A 14 1.00 15.24 -9.46
CA THR A 14 0.29 15.91 -8.38
C THR A 14 -0.43 14.92 -7.46
N SER A 15 0.04 13.67 -7.39
CA SER A 15 -0.60 12.61 -6.61
C SER A 15 -0.57 12.91 -5.11
N THR A 16 -1.73 13.17 -4.52
CA THR A 16 -1.89 13.33 -3.07
C THR A 16 -1.68 12.02 -2.31
N ASN A 17 -1.84 10.87 -2.94
CA ASN A 17 -1.46 9.56 -2.38
C ASN A 17 0.06 9.41 -2.28
N ARG A 18 0.82 9.93 -3.25
CA ARG A 18 2.29 10.01 -3.13
C ARG A 18 2.70 10.94 -2.01
N HIS A 19 2.05 12.11 -1.88
CA HIS A 19 2.31 13.05 -0.78
C HIS A 19 2.02 12.40 0.58
N LEU A 20 0.89 11.69 0.72
CA LEU A 20 0.55 10.96 1.94
C LEU A 20 1.63 9.93 2.32
N LEU A 21 2.04 9.08 1.38
CA LEU A 21 3.09 8.09 1.64
C LEU A 21 4.45 8.74 1.93
N GLN A 22 4.77 9.86 1.29
CA GLN A 22 5.99 10.63 1.57
C GLN A 22 5.95 11.26 2.96
N TYR A 23 4.80 11.80 3.37
CA TYR A 23 4.58 12.27 4.73
C TYR A 23 4.78 11.14 5.74
N MET A 24 4.13 9.98 5.55
CA MET A 24 4.29 8.81 6.42
C MET A 24 5.77 8.39 6.54
N LYS A 25 6.51 8.36 5.42
CA LYS A 25 7.93 8.03 5.42
C LYS A 25 8.75 8.94 6.31
N THR A 26 8.48 10.24 6.30
CA THR A 26 9.21 11.23 7.10
C THR A 26 8.74 11.23 8.55
N HIS A 27 7.43 11.23 8.74
CA HIS A 27 6.78 11.33 10.04
C HIS A 27 7.12 10.14 10.95
N PHE A 28 7.08 8.92 10.40
CA PHE A 28 7.38 7.67 11.13
C PHE A 28 8.83 7.21 11.03
N SER A 29 9.75 8.09 10.66
CA SER A 29 11.16 7.72 10.46
C SER A 29 11.89 7.24 11.73
N ALA A 30 11.37 7.56 12.91
CA ALA A 30 11.89 7.05 14.18
C ALA A 30 11.46 5.60 14.47
N GLU A 31 10.31 5.15 13.93
CA GLU A 31 9.70 3.84 14.19
C GLU A 31 10.01 2.81 13.10
N ALA A 32 10.05 3.27 11.82
CA ALA A 32 10.22 2.39 10.67
C ALA A 32 10.96 3.06 9.51
N THR A 33 11.53 2.23 8.64
CA THR A 33 11.98 2.65 7.32
C THR A 33 10.87 2.36 6.31
N ILE A 34 10.48 3.36 5.50
CA ILE A 34 9.46 3.21 4.47
C ILE A 34 10.07 3.54 3.10
N GLU A 35 10.14 2.55 2.21
CA GLU A 35 10.59 2.73 0.83
C GLU A 35 9.39 2.88 -0.11
N LEU A 36 9.25 4.05 -0.77
CA LEU A 36 8.21 4.26 -1.77
C LEU A 36 8.60 3.62 -3.10
N ILE A 37 7.69 2.82 -3.66
CA ILE A 37 7.84 2.15 -4.94
C ILE A 37 6.88 2.75 -5.97
N SER A 38 7.46 3.25 -7.07
CA SER A 38 6.73 3.63 -8.28
C SER A 38 6.37 2.38 -9.08
N LEU A 39 5.17 2.36 -9.65
CA LEU A 39 4.66 1.26 -10.45
C LEU A 39 4.64 1.56 -11.96
N THR A 40 5.19 2.70 -12.39
CA THR A 40 5.10 3.25 -13.76
C THR A 40 5.68 2.31 -14.82
N ASN A 41 6.79 1.64 -14.51
CA ASN A 41 7.54 0.86 -15.51
C ASN A 41 7.04 -0.58 -15.65
N LEU A 42 5.96 -0.96 -14.96
CA LEU A 42 5.39 -2.30 -15.10
C LEU A 42 4.64 -2.41 -16.43
N PRO A 43 5.00 -3.35 -17.32
CA PRO A 43 4.19 -3.60 -18.51
C PRO A 43 2.82 -4.14 -18.12
N ILE A 44 1.86 -4.01 -19.06
CA ILE A 44 0.53 -4.59 -18.85
C ILE A 44 0.67 -6.10 -18.63
N PHE A 45 0.06 -6.60 -17.57
CA PHE A 45 0.09 -8.01 -17.21
C PHE A 45 -0.54 -8.87 -18.32
N LYS A 46 0.18 -9.93 -18.68
CA LYS A 46 -0.35 -11.03 -19.49
C LYS A 46 0.30 -12.35 -19.06
N LYS A 47 -0.49 -13.40 -19.04
CA LYS A 47 0.04 -14.76 -18.86
C LYS A 47 0.78 -15.21 -20.12
N THR A 48 1.92 -15.90 -19.92
CA THR A 48 2.69 -16.53 -20.98
C THR A 48 2.91 -17.99 -20.64
N ASP A 49 3.08 -18.86 -21.66
CA ASP A 49 3.23 -20.31 -21.45
C ASP A 49 4.52 -20.64 -20.67
N ASP A 50 5.58 -19.88 -20.88
CA ASP A 50 6.87 -19.99 -20.20
C ASP A 50 6.92 -19.29 -18.83
N ARG A 51 5.81 -18.68 -18.38
CA ARG A 51 5.71 -17.90 -17.16
C ARG A 51 6.76 -16.78 -17.08
N PHE A 52 7.07 -16.15 -18.20
CA PHE A 52 8.03 -15.06 -18.28
C PHE A 52 7.67 -13.91 -17.32
N MET A 53 8.67 -13.43 -16.58
CA MET A 53 8.58 -12.28 -15.67
C MET A 53 9.47 -11.15 -16.17
N PRO A 54 8.92 -9.98 -16.52
CA PRO A 54 9.72 -8.84 -16.92
C PRO A 54 10.52 -8.26 -15.76
N GLU A 55 11.70 -7.70 -16.06
CA GLU A 55 12.62 -7.18 -15.03
C GLU A 55 11.96 -6.18 -14.05
N PRO A 56 11.08 -5.24 -14.47
CA PRO A 56 10.39 -4.36 -13.52
C PRO A 56 9.50 -5.11 -12.51
N ALA A 57 8.85 -6.21 -12.94
CA ALA A 57 8.05 -7.04 -12.04
C ALA A 57 8.94 -7.84 -11.06
N LEU A 58 10.06 -8.38 -11.53
CA LEU A 58 11.05 -9.02 -10.66
C LEU A 58 11.63 -8.04 -9.65
N ALA A 59 11.92 -6.81 -10.06
CA ALA A 59 12.41 -5.76 -9.16
C ALA A 59 11.39 -5.42 -8.06
N LEU A 60 10.11 -5.32 -8.41
CA LEU A 60 9.02 -5.12 -7.44
C LEU A 60 8.97 -6.26 -6.42
N ILE A 61 8.99 -7.51 -6.89
CA ILE A 61 8.95 -8.70 -6.04
C ILE A 61 10.14 -8.75 -5.08
N LYS A 62 11.37 -8.47 -5.57
CA LYS A 62 12.59 -8.42 -4.77
C LYS A 62 12.53 -7.38 -3.64
N LYS A 63 11.75 -6.32 -3.80
CA LYS A 63 11.51 -5.31 -2.75
C LYS A 63 10.47 -5.76 -1.72
N ILE A 64 9.39 -6.41 -2.17
CA ILE A 64 8.31 -6.84 -1.28
C ILE A 64 8.71 -8.03 -0.42
N LEU A 65 9.45 -9.01 -0.97
CA LEU A 65 9.78 -10.24 -0.27
C LEU A 65 10.46 -10.03 1.09
N PRO A 66 11.54 -9.21 1.23
CA PRO A 66 12.23 -9.00 2.50
C PRO A 66 11.53 -8.01 3.44
N ALA A 67 10.50 -7.28 2.97
CA ALA A 67 9.82 -6.28 3.79
C ALA A 67 9.01 -6.93 4.92
N ASP A 68 8.99 -6.30 6.09
CA ASP A 68 8.18 -6.71 7.25
C ASP A 68 6.68 -6.53 6.99
N GLY A 69 6.31 -5.61 6.10
CA GLY A 69 4.94 -5.35 5.67
C GLY A 69 4.88 -4.42 4.46
N VAL A 70 3.68 -4.24 3.94
CA VAL A 70 3.42 -3.36 2.78
C VAL A 70 2.38 -2.31 3.14
N ILE A 71 2.64 -1.06 2.77
CA ILE A 71 1.67 0.04 2.84
C ILE A 71 1.20 0.33 1.42
N ILE A 72 -0.09 0.42 1.19
CA ILE A 72 -0.63 0.75 -0.13
C ILE A 72 -1.39 2.06 -0.06
N GLY A 73 -0.92 3.07 -0.79
CA GLY A 73 -1.64 4.32 -0.97
C GLY A 73 -2.45 4.28 -2.27
N THR A 74 -3.78 4.20 -2.17
CA THR A 74 -4.65 4.07 -3.33
C THR A 74 -5.54 5.30 -3.54
N PRO A 75 -5.50 5.95 -4.72
CA PRO A 75 -6.59 6.83 -5.14
C PRO A 75 -7.82 5.99 -5.50
N GLU A 76 -8.92 6.66 -5.80
CA GLU A 76 -10.13 6.07 -6.33
C GLU A 76 -10.40 6.65 -7.71
N TYR A 77 -10.40 5.81 -8.74
CA TYR A 77 -10.75 6.17 -10.11
C TYR A 77 -12.00 5.40 -10.52
N ASP A 78 -13.02 6.12 -10.97
CA ASP A 78 -14.29 5.52 -11.38
C ASP A 78 -14.88 4.55 -10.32
N HIS A 79 -14.76 4.94 -9.03
CA HIS A 79 -15.19 4.17 -7.87
C HIS A 79 -14.44 2.84 -7.67
N ALA A 80 -13.25 2.69 -8.22
CA ALA A 80 -12.49 1.44 -8.20
C ALA A 80 -11.00 1.65 -7.87
N VAL A 81 -10.32 0.53 -7.61
CA VAL A 81 -8.86 0.46 -7.53
C VAL A 81 -8.26 0.81 -8.89
N PRO A 82 -7.25 1.69 -8.95
CA PRO A 82 -6.61 2.04 -10.22
C PRO A 82 -6.02 0.83 -10.94
N ALA A 83 -6.17 0.80 -12.27
CA ALA A 83 -5.63 -0.27 -13.12
C ALA A 83 -4.12 -0.49 -12.90
N LEU A 84 -3.36 0.57 -12.65
CA LEU A 84 -1.94 0.51 -12.33
C LEU A 84 -1.64 -0.39 -11.13
N LEU A 85 -2.42 -0.24 -10.05
CA LEU A 85 -2.24 -1.03 -8.84
C LEU A 85 -2.69 -2.48 -9.04
N LEU A 86 -3.82 -2.70 -9.73
CA LEU A 86 -4.27 -4.05 -10.09
C LEU A 86 -3.26 -4.76 -10.97
N ASN A 87 -2.64 -4.05 -11.92
CA ASN A 87 -1.56 -4.57 -12.76
C ASN A 87 -0.35 -5.04 -11.93
N ALA A 88 0.07 -4.23 -10.96
CA ALA A 88 1.18 -4.58 -10.08
C ALA A 88 0.88 -5.83 -9.23
N LEU A 89 -0.34 -5.94 -8.69
CA LEU A 89 -0.79 -7.10 -7.91
C LEU A 89 -0.88 -8.35 -8.79
N ALA A 90 -1.34 -8.24 -10.05
CA ALA A 90 -1.37 -9.35 -10.99
C ALA A 90 0.04 -9.89 -11.30
N TRP A 91 1.03 -9.02 -11.52
CA TRP A 91 2.43 -9.43 -11.65
C TRP A 91 2.97 -10.09 -10.38
N ALA A 92 2.68 -9.51 -9.22
CA ALA A 92 3.17 -10.02 -7.94
C ALA A 92 2.60 -11.42 -7.61
N SER A 93 1.34 -11.69 -7.97
CA SER A 93 0.69 -12.98 -7.72
C SER A 93 1.01 -14.08 -8.75
N TYR A 94 1.69 -13.75 -9.87
CA TYR A 94 1.83 -14.66 -11.00
C TYR A 94 2.77 -15.83 -10.74
N THR A 95 3.90 -15.61 -10.06
CA THR A 95 4.91 -16.68 -9.85
C THR A 95 5.47 -16.77 -8.44
N SER A 96 5.73 -15.64 -7.79
CA SER A 96 6.55 -15.59 -6.57
C SER A 96 5.76 -15.34 -5.29
N HIS A 97 4.49 -14.98 -5.40
CA HIS A 97 3.54 -14.77 -4.30
C HIS A 97 4.09 -13.99 -3.08
N PRO A 98 4.73 -12.80 -3.27
CA PRO A 98 5.42 -12.10 -2.18
C PRO A 98 4.49 -11.53 -1.11
N PHE A 99 3.18 -11.54 -1.37
CA PHE A 99 2.14 -11.09 -0.44
C PHE A 99 1.61 -12.18 0.49
N VAL A 100 1.90 -13.45 0.22
CA VAL A 100 1.38 -14.55 1.07
C VAL A 100 1.76 -14.33 2.52
N ASN A 101 0.75 -14.23 3.39
CA ASN A 101 0.86 -13.93 4.81
C ASN A 101 1.56 -12.59 5.14
N LYS A 102 1.78 -11.71 4.16
CA LYS A 102 2.40 -10.39 4.34
C LYS A 102 1.41 -9.42 4.98
N PRO A 103 1.75 -8.75 6.09
CA PRO A 103 0.93 -7.69 6.66
C PRO A 103 0.79 -6.52 5.68
N VAL A 104 -0.43 -6.05 5.49
CA VAL A 104 -0.73 -4.92 4.59
C VAL A 104 -1.59 -3.88 5.30
N MET A 105 -1.14 -2.62 5.25
CA MET A 105 -1.93 -1.44 5.60
C MET A 105 -2.39 -0.75 4.33
N ILE A 106 -3.67 -0.41 4.25
CA ILE A 106 -4.22 0.37 3.13
C ILE A 106 -4.50 1.79 3.62
N THR A 107 -4.07 2.76 2.83
CA THR A 107 -4.36 4.18 3.00
C THR A 107 -4.89 4.75 1.71
N GLY A 108 -5.55 5.92 1.77
CA GLY A 108 -5.96 6.56 0.54
C GLY A 108 -6.30 8.02 0.72
N ALA A 109 -6.12 8.76 -0.37
CA ALA A 109 -6.42 10.16 -0.47
C ALA A 109 -7.22 10.42 -1.74
N SER A 110 -8.25 11.27 -1.66
CA SER A 110 -9.04 11.69 -2.81
C SER A 110 -9.36 13.19 -2.75
N TYR A 111 -9.62 13.79 -3.90
CA TYR A 111 -10.02 15.20 -3.98
C TYR A 111 -11.42 15.44 -3.39
N GLY A 112 -12.31 14.45 -3.48
CA GLY A 112 -13.63 14.49 -2.84
C GLY A 112 -13.56 14.07 -1.36
N SER A 113 -14.73 14.03 -0.70
CA SER A 113 -14.85 13.77 0.75
C SER A 113 -14.62 12.32 1.17
N LEU A 114 -14.67 11.35 0.24
CA LEU A 114 -14.71 9.93 0.58
C LEU A 114 -13.33 9.26 0.79
N GLY A 115 -12.23 9.97 0.56
CA GLY A 115 -10.88 9.47 0.86
C GLY A 115 -10.53 8.13 0.22
N SER A 116 -11.08 7.80 -0.96
CA SER A 116 -10.92 6.52 -1.68
C SER A 116 -11.56 5.28 -1.03
N SER A 117 -12.61 5.45 -0.23
CA SER A 117 -13.22 4.35 0.55
C SER A 117 -13.64 3.14 -0.28
N ARG A 118 -14.24 3.35 -1.48
CA ARG A 118 -14.68 2.27 -2.36
C ARG A 118 -13.51 1.50 -2.96
N ALA A 119 -12.48 2.22 -3.38
CA ALA A 119 -11.24 1.59 -3.86
C ALA A 119 -10.57 0.78 -2.73
N GLN A 120 -10.53 1.28 -1.50
CA GLN A 120 -9.98 0.53 -0.35
C GLN A 120 -10.78 -0.74 -0.06
N ALA A 121 -12.12 -0.68 -0.10
CA ALA A 121 -12.97 -1.85 0.08
C ALA A 121 -12.73 -2.91 -1.02
N GLN A 122 -12.65 -2.51 -2.29
CA GLN A 122 -12.33 -3.42 -3.39
C GLN A 122 -10.92 -3.99 -3.27
N LEU A 123 -9.94 -3.16 -2.88
CA LEU A 123 -8.56 -3.60 -2.71
C LEU A 123 -8.42 -4.68 -1.64
N ARG A 124 -9.19 -4.60 -0.53
CA ARG A 124 -9.24 -5.66 0.49
C ARG A 124 -9.65 -7.00 -0.12
N GLN A 125 -10.69 -7.03 -0.96
CA GLN A 125 -11.14 -8.25 -1.64
C GLN A 125 -10.05 -8.84 -2.56
N VAL A 126 -9.33 -7.98 -3.29
CA VAL A 126 -8.22 -8.41 -4.17
C VAL A 126 -7.08 -9.00 -3.36
N LEU A 127 -6.69 -8.35 -2.27
CA LEU A 127 -5.59 -8.79 -1.40
C LEU A 127 -5.92 -10.08 -0.63
N ASP A 128 -7.19 -10.34 -0.34
CA ASP A 128 -7.68 -11.56 0.33
C ASP A 128 -7.83 -12.75 -0.64
N SER A 129 -7.66 -12.54 -1.95
CA SER A 129 -7.76 -13.64 -2.93
C SER A 129 -6.74 -14.73 -2.66
N PRO A 130 -7.04 -16.01 -2.97
CA PRO A 130 -6.12 -17.14 -2.74
C PRO A 130 -4.76 -16.99 -3.42
N GLU A 131 -4.70 -16.27 -4.54
CA GLU A 131 -3.48 -16.03 -5.31
C GLU A 131 -2.55 -15.00 -4.64
N ILE A 132 -3.10 -14.06 -3.87
CA ILE A 132 -2.35 -13.02 -3.15
C ILE A 132 -2.20 -13.38 -1.68
N LYS A 133 -3.29 -13.75 -1.00
CA LYS A 133 -3.36 -14.23 0.38
C LYS A 133 -2.62 -13.32 1.37
N ALA A 134 -2.78 -11.99 1.22
CA ALA A 134 -2.19 -11.02 2.13
C ALA A 134 -2.95 -10.99 3.47
N ARG A 135 -2.26 -10.63 4.55
CA ARG A 135 -2.91 -10.29 5.82
C ARG A 135 -3.19 -8.81 5.84
N VAL A 136 -4.38 -8.41 5.43
CA VAL A 136 -4.79 -7.00 5.48
C VAL A 136 -5.18 -6.62 6.90
N MET A 137 -4.60 -5.54 7.43
CA MET A 137 -4.92 -5.04 8.77
C MET A 137 -6.44 -4.81 8.89
N PRO A 138 -7.13 -5.46 9.84
CA PRO A 138 -8.58 -5.40 9.94
C PRO A 138 -9.05 -4.08 10.52
N GLY A 139 -10.27 -3.65 10.15
CA GLY A 139 -11.00 -2.55 10.78
C GLY A 139 -10.42 -1.15 10.58
N SER A 140 -9.31 -1.01 9.91
CA SER A 140 -8.58 0.26 9.80
C SER A 140 -8.73 0.84 8.40
N GLU A 141 -9.31 2.03 8.32
CA GLU A 141 -9.38 2.82 7.10
C GLU A 141 -8.80 4.20 7.37
N PHE A 142 -7.76 4.58 6.64
CA PHE A 142 -7.30 5.97 6.60
C PHE A 142 -7.82 6.60 5.30
N LEU A 143 -8.82 7.47 5.45
CA LEU A 143 -9.59 8.07 4.37
C LEU A 143 -9.34 9.58 4.34
N LEU A 144 -8.32 10.03 3.59
CA LEU A 144 -8.01 11.44 3.46
C LEU A 144 -8.85 12.08 2.35
N GLY A 145 -10.00 12.64 2.72
CA GLY A 145 -10.82 13.48 1.84
C GLY A 145 -10.20 14.86 1.63
N HIS A 146 -10.69 15.61 0.63
CA HIS A 146 -10.26 16.97 0.29
C HIS A 146 -8.74 17.14 0.25
N SER A 147 -8.08 16.12 -0.31
CA SER A 147 -6.63 15.91 -0.16
C SER A 147 -5.75 16.97 -0.83
N LEU A 148 -6.28 17.81 -1.71
CA LEU A 148 -5.55 18.95 -2.27
C LEU A 148 -5.25 20.04 -1.22
N GLU A 149 -6.07 20.14 -0.18
CA GLU A 149 -5.99 21.12 0.89
C GLU A 149 -5.44 20.53 2.20
N ALA A 150 -5.16 19.22 2.21
CA ALA A 150 -4.83 18.49 3.44
C ALA A 150 -3.38 18.65 3.90
N PHE A 151 -2.49 19.17 3.05
CA PHE A 151 -1.06 19.25 3.34
C PHE A 151 -0.53 20.70 3.33
N SER A 152 0.36 20.98 4.29
CA SER A 152 1.22 22.15 4.32
C SER A 152 2.69 21.74 4.19
N GLU A 153 3.62 22.69 4.24
CA GLU A 153 5.06 22.39 4.31
C GLU A 153 5.46 21.60 5.57
N GLN A 154 4.66 21.71 6.65
CA GLN A 154 4.87 21.00 7.91
C GLN A 154 4.25 19.60 7.95
N GLY A 155 3.41 19.24 6.97
CA GLY A 155 2.71 17.95 6.92
C GLY A 155 1.19 18.07 6.84
N LEU A 156 0.46 17.13 7.45
CA LEU A 156 -1.01 17.20 7.52
C LEU A 156 -1.43 18.42 8.34
N ILE A 157 -2.38 19.20 7.78
CA ILE A 157 -2.85 20.45 8.40
C ILE A 157 -3.77 20.15 9.60
N ASP A 158 -4.64 19.15 9.44
CA ASP A 158 -5.61 18.78 10.47
C ASP A 158 -4.97 17.86 11.51
N GLU A 159 -4.95 18.32 12.77
CA GLU A 159 -4.34 17.59 13.87
C GLU A 159 -5.09 16.29 14.21
N GLU A 160 -6.41 16.27 14.10
CA GLU A 160 -7.22 15.06 14.36
C GLU A 160 -6.90 13.99 13.32
N THR A 161 -6.79 14.36 12.05
CA THR A 161 -6.38 13.47 10.95
C THR A 161 -4.96 12.93 11.17
N SER A 162 -4.04 13.78 11.64
CA SER A 162 -2.67 13.34 11.95
C SER A 162 -2.65 12.35 13.11
N GLN A 163 -3.38 12.62 14.20
CA GLN A 163 -3.50 11.71 15.34
C GLN A 163 -4.16 10.37 14.96
N GLN A 164 -5.16 10.40 14.07
CA GLN A 164 -5.77 9.18 13.52
C GLN A 164 -4.73 8.34 12.78
N LEU A 165 -3.91 8.97 11.93
CA LEU A 165 -2.85 8.27 11.20
C LEU A 165 -1.80 7.68 12.16
N ASP A 166 -1.42 8.41 13.21
CA ASP A 166 -0.49 7.94 14.24
C ASP A 166 -1.02 6.70 14.96
N GLY A 167 -2.31 6.71 15.34
CA GLY A 167 -2.97 5.57 15.95
C GLY A 167 -2.98 4.35 15.03
N LEU A 168 -3.38 4.54 13.78
CA LEU A 168 -3.42 3.46 12.78
C LEU A 168 -2.04 2.89 12.46
N PHE A 169 -1.01 3.73 12.40
CA PHE A 169 0.35 3.26 12.16
C PHE A 169 0.90 2.46 13.34
N LYS A 170 0.60 2.88 14.57
CA LYS A 170 0.93 2.13 15.78
C LYS A 170 0.25 0.76 15.81
N ASP A 171 -1.02 0.69 15.44
CA ASP A 171 -1.76 -0.56 15.32
C ASP A 171 -1.16 -1.46 14.23
N PHE A 172 -0.71 -0.86 13.12
CA PHE A 172 -0.03 -1.61 12.05
C PHE A 172 1.30 -2.22 12.52
N LEU A 173 2.11 -1.50 13.30
CA LEU A 173 3.34 -2.04 13.89
C LEU A 173 3.06 -3.26 14.76
N LEU A 174 2.04 -3.19 15.61
CA LEU A 174 1.59 -4.32 16.43
C LEU A 174 1.07 -5.49 15.57
N PHE A 175 0.29 -5.18 14.54
CA PHE A 175 -0.22 -6.19 13.61
C PHE A 175 0.89 -6.93 12.86
N VAL A 176 1.97 -6.24 12.50
CA VAL A 176 3.17 -6.83 11.90
C VAL A 176 3.83 -7.82 12.87
N ASP A 177 3.97 -7.47 14.15
CA ASP A 177 4.55 -8.36 15.16
C ASP A 177 3.69 -9.60 15.39
N ILE A 178 2.36 -9.45 15.48
CA ILE A 178 1.42 -10.58 15.58
C ILE A 178 1.52 -11.49 14.35
N SER A 179 1.58 -10.88 13.15
CA SER A 179 1.69 -11.63 11.89
C SER A 179 3.00 -12.41 11.79
N ALA A 180 4.10 -11.86 12.28
CA ALA A 180 5.39 -12.54 12.35
C ALA A 180 5.35 -13.72 13.32
N ALA A 181 4.71 -13.57 14.48
CA ALA A 181 4.52 -14.65 15.45
C ALA A 181 3.71 -15.81 14.84
N LEU A 182 2.65 -15.51 14.09
CA LEU A 182 1.84 -16.54 13.40
C LEU A 182 2.62 -17.31 12.33
N ASN A 183 3.58 -16.68 11.66
CA ASN A 183 4.42 -17.34 10.65
C ASN A 183 5.46 -18.28 11.25
N ASN A 184 5.79 -18.13 12.54
CA ASN A 184 6.76 -18.95 13.25
C ASN A 184 6.14 -20.19 13.94
N THR A 185 4.82 -20.38 13.83
CA THR A 185 4.09 -21.50 14.43
C THR A 185 3.83 -22.65 13.46
N ASP A 186 4.20 -22.52 12.18
CA ASP A 186 4.18 -23.52 11.13
C ASP A 186 5.60 -24.08 10.90
#